data_374f23abb1a4850d980ae3b87eabafe8
#
_entry.id   374f23abb1a4850d980ae3b87eabafe8
#
_cell.length_a   1.000
_cell.length_b   1.000
_cell.length_c   1.000
_cell.angle_alpha   90.00
_cell.angle_beta   90.00
_cell.angle_gamma   90.00
#
_symmetry.space_group_name_H-M   'P 1'
#
loop_
_entity.id
_entity.type
_entity.pdbx_description
1 polymer ?
#
loop_
_entity_poly.entity_id
_entity_poly.type
_entity_poly.pdbx_seq_one_letter_code
_entity_poly.pdbx_strand_id
1 'polypeptide(L)'
;MLNTVLFDMGGTLEDIWNTQETQAKAMDALQKTLQAHGLEPGCSPEEFDRRVMAGLKEYKRWSEGLELEKKPEEIWPDYYLKEFGFDREKLIPITEELANLWEVTYYHRELRGDVLETLEALKARGYHIGIISNNASLYN
;
A
#
# COMPACT_ATOMS: atom_id res chain seq x y z
N MET A 1 -24.51 8.89 -25.52
CA MET A 1 -23.65 7.73 -25.85
C MET A 1 -22.53 7.68 -24.80
N LEU A 2 -22.29 6.54 -24.14
CA LEU A 2 -21.21 6.39 -23.19
C LEU A 2 -19.88 6.42 -23.94
N ASN A 3 -18.97 7.31 -23.50
CA ASN A 3 -17.68 7.52 -24.13
C ASN A 3 -16.51 7.48 -23.11
N THR A 4 -16.75 6.95 -21.93
CA THR A 4 -15.76 6.84 -20.85
C THR A 4 -15.63 5.39 -20.40
N VAL A 5 -14.40 4.92 -20.27
CA VAL A 5 -14.06 3.60 -19.71
C VAL A 5 -13.25 3.83 -18.46
N LEU A 6 -13.68 3.20 -17.35
CA LEU A 6 -12.99 3.22 -16.07
C LEU A 6 -12.39 1.83 -15.82
N PHE A 7 -11.11 1.80 -15.49
CA PHE A 7 -10.39 0.58 -15.16
C PHE A 7 -10.09 0.53 -13.66
N ASP A 8 -10.16 -0.65 -13.09
CA ASP A 8 -9.43 -0.96 -11.86
C ASP A 8 -7.93 -1.12 -12.19
N MET A 9 -7.07 -1.01 -11.20
CA MET A 9 -5.61 -1.06 -11.36
C MET A 9 -5.06 -2.44 -11.05
N GLY A 10 -5.07 -2.85 -9.80
CA GLY A 10 -4.51 -4.12 -9.35
C GLY A 10 -5.28 -5.32 -9.87
N GLY A 11 -4.61 -6.25 -10.57
CA GLY A 11 -5.23 -7.40 -11.21
C GLY A 11 -5.98 -7.10 -12.52
N THR A 12 -6.04 -5.84 -12.93
CA THR A 12 -6.69 -5.39 -14.18
C THR A 12 -5.67 -4.79 -15.15
N LEU A 13 -5.07 -3.66 -14.80
CA LEU A 13 -4.03 -3.01 -15.61
C LEU A 13 -2.64 -3.54 -15.28
N GLU A 14 -2.43 -3.94 -14.04
CA GLU A 14 -1.16 -4.46 -13.56
C GLU A 14 -1.33 -5.80 -12.84
N ASP A 15 -0.32 -6.64 -12.95
CA ASP A 15 -0.13 -7.78 -12.07
C ASP A 15 0.62 -7.29 -10.82
N ILE A 16 0.14 -7.71 -9.65
CA ILE A 16 0.68 -7.33 -8.36
C ILE A 16 0.89 -8.57 -7.51
N TRP A 17 2.09 -8.74 -6.96
CA TRP A 17 2.43 -9.85 -6.09
C TRP A 17 3.54 -9.48 -5.11
N ASN A 18 3.77 -10.32 -4.13
CA ASN A 18 4.88 -10.18 -3.20
C ASN A 18 5.65 -11.50 -3.05
N THR A 19 6.88 -11.41 -2.61
CA THR A 19 7.77 -12.54 -2.34
C THR A 19 8.38 -12.38 -0.95
N GLN A 20 9.02 -13.41 -0.43
CA GLN A 20 9.77 -13.29 0.82
C GLN A 20 10.86 -12.21 0.75
N GLU A 21 11.48 -12.05 -0.43
CA GLU A 21 12.50 -11.01 -0.65
C GLU A 21 11.90 -9.61 -0.57
N THR A 22 10.77 -9.35 -1.24
CA THR A 22 10.12 -8.02 -1.19
C THR A 22 9.59 -7.72 0.20
N GLN A 23 9.04 -8.72 0.90
CA GLN A 23 8.59 -8.58 2.28
C GLN A 23 9.76 -8.19 3.20
N ALA A 24 10.90 -8.88 3.11
CA ALA A 24 12.09 -8.58 3.91
C ALA A 24 12.63 -7.16 3.61
N LYS A 25 12.68 -6.77 2.33
CA LYS A 25 13.07 -5.40 1.94
C LYS A 25 12.13 -4.35 2.50
N ALA A 26 10.83 -4.58 2.46
CA ALA A 26 9.84 -3.66 3.00
C ALA A 26 9.97 -3.51 4.52
N MET A 27 10.17 -4.59 5.25
CA MET A 27 10.37 -4.56 6.71
C MET A 27 11.64 -3.81 7.10
N ASP A 28 12.76 -4.08 6.42
CA ASP A 28 14.03 -3.37 6.65
C ASP A 28 13.89 -1.86 6.35
N ALA A 29 13.27 -1.53 5.22
CA ALA A 29 13.03 -0.14 4.84
C ALA A 29 12.10 0.58 5.84
N LEU A 30 11.02 -0.09 6.27
CA LEU A 30 10.08 0.44 7.24
C LEU A 30 10.77 0.73 8.59
N GLN A 31 11.56 -0.23 9.08
CA GLN A 31 12.30 -0.06 10.34
C GLN A 31 13.29 1.10 10.28
N LYS A 32 14.06 1.20 9.18
CA LYS A 32 15.01 2.31 8.96
C LYS A 32 14.32 3.66 8.87
N THR A 33 13.19 3.74 8.20
CA THR A 33 12.42 4.99 8.09
C THR A 33 11.88 5.42 9.46
N LEU A 34 11.32 4.50 10.23
CA LEU A 34 10.87 4.80 11.60
C LEU A 34 12.03 5.31 12.48
N GLN A 35 13.17 4.66 12.45
CA GLN A 35 14.37 5.08 13.19
C GLN A 35 14.87 6.47 12.76
N ALA A 36 14.86 6.77 11.47
CA ALA A 36 15.23 8.09 10.97
C ALA A 36 14.34 9.22 11.50
N HIS A 37 13.08 8.90 11.82
CA HIS A 37 12.14 9.81 12.47
C HIS A 37 12.12 9.71 14.00
N GLY A 38 13.10 9.01 14.60
CA GLY A 38 13.22 8.88 16.06
C GLY A 38 12.15 7.99 16.69
N LEU A 39 11.60 7.05 15.91
CA LEU A 39 10.63 6.05 16.35
C LEU A 39 11.34 4.68 16.43
N GLU A 40 11.87 4.37 17.61
CA GLU A 40 12.63 3.12 17.84
C GLU A 40 11.67 1.98 18.19
N PRO A 41 11.65 0.88 17.41
CA PRO A 41 10.79 -0.27 17.68
C PRO A 41 11.06 -0.96 19.02
N GLY A 42 12.30 -0.94 19.51
CA GLY A 42 12.68 -1.50 20.80
C GLY A 42 12.57 -3.03 20.91
N CYS A 43 12.61 -3.73 19.78
CA CYS A 43 12.52 -5.19 19.71
C CYS A 43 13.46 -5.75 18.63
N SER A 44 13.59 -7.09 18.55
CA SER A 44 14.36 -7.71 17.48
C SER A 44 13.67 -7.54 16.10
N PRO A 45 14.43 -7.66 14.98
CA PRO A 45 13.84 -7.61 13.64
C PRO A 45 12.72 -8.65 13.43
N GLU A 46 12.88 -9.86 13.93
CA GLU A 46 11.89 -10.93 13.81
C GLU A 46 10.60 -10.58 14.58
N GLU A 47 10.73 -9.98 15.74
CA GLU A 47 9.59 -9.53 16.53
C GLU A 47 8.91 -8.32 15.88
N PHE A 48 9.68 -7.41 15.28
CA PHE A 48 9.16 -6.31 14.49
C PHE A 48 8.27 -6.81 13.35
N ASP A 49 8.82 -7.71 12.52
CA ASP A 49 8.12 -8.32 11.39
C ASP A 49 6.82 -9.00 11.83
N ARG A 50 6.89 -9.77 12.91
CA ARG A 50 5.73 -10.47 13.48
C ARG A 50 4.61 -9.50 13.87
N ARG A 51 4.95 -8.39 14.54
CA ARG A 51 3.97 -7.39 15.00
C ARG A 51 3.35 -6.64 13.83
N VAL A 52 4.16 -6.16 12.89
CA VAL A 52 3.67 -5.48 11.68
C VAL A 52 2.75 -6.38 10.88
N MET A 53 3.13 -7.64 10.64
CA MET A 53 2.30 -8.61 9.92
C MET A 53 1.00 -8.97 10.66
N ALA A 54 1.01 -8.98 11.97
CA ALA A 54 -0.20 -9.17 12.77
C ALA A 54 -1.18 -7.99 12.59
N GLY A 55 -0.67 -6.76 12.65
CA GLY A 55 -1.45 -5.54 12.42
C GLY A 55 -2.04 -5.47 11.01
N LEU A 56 -1.24 -5.85 10.00
CA LEU A 56 -1.68 -5.93 8.61
C LEU A 56 -2.85 -6.92 8.44
N LYS A 57 -2.74 -8.10 9.03
CA LYS A 57 -3.81 -9.12 9.00
C LYS A 57 -5.07 -8.63 9.71
N GLU A 58 -4.92 -7.91 10.82
CA GLU A 58 -6.04 -7.34 11.56
C GLU A 58 -6.77 -6.29 10.72
N TYR A 59 -6.03 -5.36 10.11
CA TYR A 59 -6.61 -4.34 9.24
C TYR A 59 -7.32 -4.97 8.04
N LYS A 60 -6.67 -5.90 7.37
CA LYS A 60 -7.25 -6.60 6.22
C LYS A 60 -8.59 -7.26 6.57
N ARG A 61 -8.66 -7.94 7.71
CA ARG A 61 -9.91 -8.57 8.18
C ARG A 61 -10.99 -7.52 8.45
N TRP A 62 -10.62 -6.37 9.02
CA TRP A 62 -11.55 -5.28 9.28
C TRP A 62 -12.07 -4.67 7.97
N SER A 63 -11.19 -4.32 7.04
CA SER A 63 -11.50 -3.69 5.76
C SER A 63 -12.36 -4.61 4.88
N GLU A 64 -11.96 -5.86 4.69
CA GLU A 64 -12.71 -6.84 3.89
C GLU A 64 -14.07 -7.18 4.52
N GLY A 65 -14.16 -7.22 5.85
CA GLY A 65 -15.41 -7.53 6.55
C GLY A 65 -16.47 -6.43 6.47
N LEU A 66 -16.04 -5.18 6.30
CA LEU A 66 -16.93 -4.01 6.23
C LEU A 66 -16.98 -3.37 4.83
N GLU A 67 -16.13 -3.81 3.89
CA GLU A 67 -15.96 -3.19 2.58
C GLU A 67 -15.62 -1.68 2.67
N LEU A 68 -14.80 -1.32 3.68
CA LEU A 68 -14.39 0.05 3.97
C LEU A 68 -12.88 0.17 3.97
N GLU A 69 -12.40 1.37 3.64
CA GLU A 69 -11.00 1.75 3.73
C GLU A 69 -10.81 2.92 4.69
N LYS A 70 -9.67 2.93 5.37
CA LYS A 70 -9.22 4.00 6.24
C LYS A 70 -8.06 4.77 5.60
N LYS A 71 -7.79 5.95 6.13
CA LYS A 71 -6.63 6.74 5.73
C LYS A 71 -5.35 6.23 6.38
N PRO A 72 -4.17 6.49 5.80
CA PRO A 72 -2.90 6.10 6.39
C PRO A 72 -2.72 6.55 7.84
N GLU A 73 -3.20 7.75 8.20
CA GLU A 73 -3.13 8.30 9.55
C GLU A 73 -3.92 7.49 10.60
N GLU A 74 -4.83 6.65 10.15
CA GLU A 74 -5.57 5.71 10.99
C GLU A 74 -4.97 4.29 10.90
N ILE A 75 -4.60 3.85 9.68
CA ILE A 75 -4.12 2.47 9.44
C ILE A 75 -2.82 2.21 10.19
N TRP A 76 -1.84 3.11 10.04
CA TRP A 76 -0.52 2.90 10.60
C TRP A 76 -0.51 2.89 12.13
N PRO A 77 -1.05 3.91 12.83
CA PRO A 77 -1.02 3.91 14.30
C PRO A 77 -2.01 2.92 14.94
N ASP A 78 -3.16 2.66 14.32
CA ASP A 78 -4.22 1.89 14.95
C ASP A 78 -4.17 0.39 14.61
N TYR A 79 -3.40 0.01 13.57
CA TYR A 79 -3.27 -1.39 13.13
C TYR A 79 -1.80 -1.80 12.97
N TYR A 80 -1.09 -1.30 11.95
CA TYR A 80 0.22 -1.84 11.57
C TYR A 80 1.28 -1.65 12.65
N LEU A 81 1.28 -0.52 13.33
CA LEU A 81 2.26 -0.15 14.34
C LEU A 81 1.68 0.00 15.76
N LYS A 82 0.45 -0.42 15.99
CA LYS A 82 -0.22 -0.21 17.28
C LYS A 82 0.49 -0.86 18.46
N GLU A 83 1.13 -2.02 18.25
CA GLU A 83 1.82 -2.75 19.32
C GLU A 83 3.15 -2.11 19.77
N PHE A 84 3.63 -1.11 19.04
CA PHE A 84 4.89 -0.43 19.37
C PHE A 84 4.69 0.76 20.31
N GLY A 85 3.48 1.27 20.45
CA GLY A 85 3.18 2.40 21.33
C GLY A 85 3.89 3.68 20.92
N PHE A 86 4.17 3.88 19.65
CA PHE A 86 4.84 5.07 19.14
C PHE A 86 4.06 6.35 19.48
N ASP A 87 4.83 7.43 19.68
CA ASP A 87 4.28 8.76 19.82
C ASP A 87 3.51 9.16 18.55
N ARG A 88 2.21 9.36 18.69
CA ARG A 88 1.33 9.69 17.55
C ARG A 88 1.66 11.03 16.93
N GLU A 89 2.16 11.99 17.70
CA GLU A 89 2.55 13.31 17.16
C GLU A 89 3.73 13.20 16.20
N LYS A 90 4.58 12.19 16.38
CA LYS A 90 5.70 11.88 15.49
C LYS A 90 5.29 10.93 14.35
N LEU A 91 4.41 9.98 14.63
CA LEU A 91 4.03 8.95 13.67
C LEU A 91 3.08 9.48 12.59
N ILE A 92 2.02 10.20 12.96
CA ILE A 92 0.98 10.66 12.02
C ILE A 92 1.57 11.47 10.85
N PRO A 93 2.49 12.42 11.04
CA PRO A 93 3.04 13.20 9.92
C PRO A 93 3.77 12.39 8.85
N ILE A 94 4.21 11.19 9.16
CA ILE A 94 4.98 10.34 8.24
C ILE A 94 4.17 9.15 7.68
N THR A 95 2.92 9.02 8.01
CA THR A 95 2.10 7.85 7.61
C THR A 95 1.94 7.71 6.11
N GLU A 96 1.86 8.80 5.35
CA GLU A 96 1.86 8.77 3.89
C GLU A 96 3.21 8.29 3.33
N GLU A 97 4.31 8.74 3.91
CA GLU A 97 5.65 8.26 3.56
C GLU A 97 5.75 6.74 3.79
N LEU A 98 5.27 6.24 4.95
CA LEU A 98 5.26 4.83 5.27
C LEU A 98 4.35 4.04 4.32
N ALA A 99 3.17 4.56 3.99
CA ALA A 99 2.24 3.92 3.07
C ALA A 99 2.84 3.81 1.66
N ASN A 100 3.42 4.88 1.14
CA ASN A 100 4.09 4.86 -0.15
C ASN A 100 5.30 3.92 -0.16
N LEU A 101 6.15 3.99 0.87
CA LEU A 101 7.29 3.09 1.04
C LEU A 101 6.84 1.62 1.01
N TRP A 102 5.76 1.30 1.74
CA TRP A 102 5.22 -0.04 1.78
C TRP A 102 4.76 -0.52 0.40
N GLU A 103 3.96 0.28 -0.30
CA GLU A 103 3.43 -0.05 -1.61
C GLU A 103 4.52 -0.31 -2.66
N VAL A 104 5.58 0.48 -2.67
CA VAL A 104 6.65 0.35 -3.68
C VAL A 104 7.72 -0.67 -3.31
N THR A 105 7.78 -1.15 -2.05
CA THR A 105 8.79 -2.12 -1.60
C THR A 105 8.22 -3.51 -1.33
N TYR A 106 7.01 -3.59 -0.78
CA TYR A 106 6.37 -4.85 -0.43
C TYR A 106 5.85 -5.60 -1.65
N TYR A 107 5.34 -4.87 -2.64
CA TYR A 107 4.78 -5.44 -3.85
C TYR A 107 5.70 -5.29 -5.05
N HIS A 108 5.77 -6.35 -5.84
CA HIS A 108 6.11 -6.23 -7.24
C HIS A 108 4.88 -5.79 -8.02
N ARG A 109 5.09 -4.88 -8.97
CA ARG A 109 4.05 -4.41 -9.88
C ARG A 109 4.57 -4.46 -11.30
N GLU A 110 3.81 -5.02 -12.21
CA GLU A 110 4.15 -5.11 -13.61
C GLU A 110 2.91 -4.82 -14.45
N LEU A 111 3.06 -3.89 -15.40
CA LEU A 111 2.00 -3.59 -16.34
C LEU A 111 1.74 -4.83 -17.22
N ARG A 112 0.48 -5.24 -17.33
CA ARG A 112 0.13 -6.39 -18.18
C ARG A 112 0.43 -6.09 -19.64
N GLY A 113 0.91 -7.11 -20.37
CA GLY A 113 1.46 -6.93 -21.71
C GLY A 113 0.51 -6.38 -22.77
N ASP A 114 -0.80 -6.54 -22.57
CA ASP A 114 -1.86 -6.08 -23.49
C ASP A 114 -2.44 -4.70 -23.14
N VAL A 115 -2.03 -4.09 -22.02
CA VAL A 115 -2.63 -2.86 -21.50
C VAL A 115 -2.34 -1.67 -22.39
N LEU A 116 -1.09 -1.45 -22.79
CA LEU A 116 -0.74 -0.28 -23.60
C LEU A 116 -1.50 -0.29 -24.93
N GLU A 117 -1.50 -1.41 -25.63
CA GLU A 117 -2.22 -1.57 -26.89
C GLU A 117 -3.73 -1.32 -26.73
N THR A 118 -4.31 -1.86 -25.65
CA THR A 118 -5.73 -1.68 -25.34
C THR A 118 -6.07 -0.21 -25.07
N LEU A 119 -5.26 0.48 -24.24
CA LEU A 119 -5.47 1.90 -23.93
C LEU A 119 -5.32 2.79 -25.17
N GLU A 120 -4.31 2.53 -26.01
CA GLU A 120 -4.10 3.24 -27.26
C GLU A 120 -5.29 3.04 -28.23
N ALA A 121 -5.78 1.81 -28.36
CA ALA A 121 -6.92 1.50 -29.20
C ALA A 121 -8.21 2.20 -28.72
N LEU A 122 -8.43 2.29 -27.40
CA LEU A 122 -9.56 3.02 -26.83
C LEU A 122 -9.45 4.53 -27.09
N LYS A 123 -8.26 5.11 -26.89
CA LYS A 123 -8.00 6.53 -27.18
C LYS A 123 -8.22 6.85 -28.66
N ALA A 124 -7.73 5.99 -29.56
CA ALA A 124 -7.92 6.16 -31.00
C ALA A 124 -9.40 6.13 -31.43
N ARG A 125 -10.27 5.45 -30.66
CA ARG A 125 -11.71 5.41 -30.86
C ARG A 125 -12.46 6.57 -30.18
N GLY A 126 -11.75 7.49 -29.53
CA GLY A 126 -12.33 8.67 -28.90
C GLY A 126 -12.90 8.43 -27.50
N TYR A 127 -12.53 7.34 -26.83
CA TYR A 127 -12.93 7.11 -25.44
C TYR A 127 -12.07 7.94 -24.48
N HIS A 128 -12.72 8.46 -23.45
CA HIS A 128 -12.06 8.95 -22.26
C HIS A 128 -11.71 7.77 -21.36
N ILE A 129 -10.52 7.80 -20.77
CA ILE A 129 -10.02 6.71 -19.91
C ILE A 129 -9.78 7.28 -18.52
N GLY A 130 -10.22 6.54 -17.50
CA GLY A 130 -9.97 6.85 -16.09
C GLY A 130 -9.64 5.58 -15.31
N ILE A 131 -9.12 5.77 -14.11
CA ILE A 131 -8.81 4.70 -13.15
C ILE A 131 -9.65 4.91 -11.90
N ILE A 132 -10.22 3.83 -11.37
CA ILE A 132 -10.81 3.75 -10.03
C ILE A 132 -10.12 2.60 -9.33
N SER A 133 -9.41 2.89 -8.25
CA SER A 133 -8.66 1.90 -7.48
C SER A 133 -8.79 2.14 -5.99
N ASN A 134 -8.88 1.07 -5.21
CA ASN A 134 -8.75 1.11 -3.77
C ASN A 134 -7.26 1.09 -3.43
N ASN A 135 -6.76 2.20 -2.91
CA ASN A 135 -5.34 2.33 -2.59
C ASN A 135 -5.13 2.97 -1.22
N ALA A 136 -4.21 2.40 -0.46
CA ALA A 136 -3.88 2.87 0.89
C ALA A 136 -2.91 4.04 0.93
N SER A 137 -2.44 4.53 -0.23
CA SER A 137 -1.56 5.69 -0.35
C SER A 137 -2.10 6.67 -1.40
N LEU A 138 -1.96 7.97 -1.14
CA LEU A 138 -2.37 9.03 -2.08
C LEU A 138 -1.36 9.26 -3.22
N TYR A 139 -0.14 8.70 -3.12
CA TYR A 139 1.00 8.98 -4.01
C TYR A 139 1.39 7.79 -4.91
N ASN A 140 0.50 6.87 -5.16
CA ASN A 140 0.75 5.76 -6.09
C ASN A 140 0.43 6.11 -7.53
#